data_75ce22acc019496a4921c28439f96a42
#
_entry.id   75ce22acc019496a4921c28439f96a42
#
_cell.length_a   1.000
_cell.length_b   1.000
_cell.length_c   1.000
_cell.angle_alpha   90.00
_cell.angle_beta   90.00
_cell.angle_gamma   90.00
#
_symmetry.space_group_name_H-M   'P 1'
#
loop_
_entity.id
_entity.type
_entity.pdbx_description
1 polymer ?
#
loop_
_entity_poly.entity_id
_entity_poly.type
_entity_poly.pdbx_seq_one_letter_code
_entity_poly.pdbx_strand_id
1 'polypeptide(L)'
;YREGLTALEYFISSRGARKGLADTALRTADSGYLTRRMVDVSQDVIIREEDCHVTHGIKVSEISENGQVIEKFSDRIRGRFLVSDIVDPETGEVLCPKDRMLSEADAKVLEAHGITKVEIRTVLTCRAKSGVCARCYGMNLASGRPVGTGEAVGIIAAQSIGEPGTQLTMRTFHTG
;
A
#
# COMPACT_ATOMS: atom_id res chain seq x y z
N TYR A 1 -38.73 -0.60 -11.23
CA TYR A 1 -38.75 -0.05 -9.85
C TYR A 1 -39.39 1.34 -9.77
N ARG A 2 -39.18 2.18 -10.78
CA ARG A 2 -39.71 3.56 -10.79
C ARG A 2 -41.23 3.62 -11.01
N GLU A 3 -41.76 2.69 -11.80
CA GLU A 3 -43.18 2.62 -12.20
C GLU A 3 -43.97 1.62 -11.36
N GLY A 4 -43.32 0.91 -10.44
CA GLY A 4 -43.88 -0.22 -9.71
C GLY A 4 -43.64 -1.55 -10.43
N LEU A 5 -43.92 -2.65 -9.74
CA LEU A 5 -43.72 -4.01 -10.24
C LEU A 5 -45.04 -4.77 -10.19
N THR A 6 -45.35 -5.55 -11.21
CA THR A 6 -46.39 -6.57 -11.17
C THR A 6 -46.01 -7.71 -10.23
N ALA A 7 -46.98 -8.48 -9.76
CA ALA A 7 -46.67 -9.62 -8.87
C ALA A 7 -45.69 -10.63 -9.47
N LEU A 8 -45.75 -10.85 -10.79
CA LEU A 8 -44.80 -11.73 -11.49
C LEU A 8 -43.40 -11.16 -11.53
N GLU A 9 -43.25 -9.88 -11.85
CA GLU A 9 -41.96 -9.19 -11.87
C GLU A 9 -41.32 -9.13 -10.49
N TYR A 10 -42.12 -8.90 -9.44
CA TYR A 10 -41.65 -8.96 -8.05
C TYR A 10 -41.11 -10.35 -7.69
N PHE A 11 -41.85 -11.41 -8.08
CA PHE A 11 -41.39 -12.78 -7.84
C PHE A 11 -40.10 -13.10 -8.54
N ILE A 12 -39.93 -12.69 -9.81
CA ILE A 12 -38.70 -12.86 -10.57
C ILE A 12 -37.56 -12.09 -9.93
N SER A 13 -37.80 -10.84 -9.54
CA SER A 13 -36.82 -9.98 -8.85
C SER A 13 -36.37 -10.59 -7.52
N SER A 14 -37.31 -11.16 -6.74
CA SER A 14 -36.95 -11.80 -5.46
C SER A 14 -36.09 -13.05 -5.63
N ARG A 15 -36.26 -13.81 -6.71
CA ARG A 15 -35.37 -14.93 -7.05
C ARG A 15 -33.97 -14.46 -7.40
N GLY A 16 -33.85 -13.35 -8.16
CA GLY A 16 -32.57 -12.71 -8.45
C GLY A 16 -31.85 -12.26 -7.17
N ALA A 17 -32.58 -11.60 -6.26
CA ALA A 17 -32.03 -11.18 -4.96
C ALA A 17 -31.55 -12.37 -4.12
N ARG A 18 -32.32 -13.47 -4.07
CA ARG A 18 -31.94 -14.70 -3.35
C ARG A 18 -30.68 -15.32 -3.95
N LYS A 19 -30.60 -15.45 -5.28
CA LYS A 19 -29.40 -15.93 -5.96
C LYS A 19 -28.20 -15.06 -5.61
N GLY A 20 -28.41 -13.76 -5.64
CA GLY A 20 -27.44 -12.79 -5.25
C GLY A 20 -26.89 -13.03 -3.85
N LEU A 21 -27.72 -13.16 -2.84
CA LEU A 21 -27.29 -13.43 -1.45
C LEU A 21 -26.49 -14.74 -1.35
N ALA A 22 -26.90 -15.79 -2.05
CA ALA A 22 -26.17 -17.06 -2.09
C ALA A 22 -24.76 -16.90 -2.72
N ASP A 23 -24.67 -16.19 -3.84
CA ASP A 23 -23.39 -15.92 -4.50
C ASP A 23 -22.42 -15.14 -3.61
N THR A 24 -22.93 -14.15 -2.84
CA THR A 24 -22.10 -13.42 -1.86
C THR A 24 -21.55 -14.34 -0.79
N ALA A 25 -22.39 -15.17 -0.20
CA ALA A 25 -21.96 -16.09 0.85
C ALA A 25 -20.85 -17.04 0.36
N LEU A 26 -20.95 -17.52 -0.89
CA LEU A 26 -19.92 -18.37 -1.50
C LEU A 26 -18.62 -17.61 -1.77
N ARG A 27 -18.70 -16.41 -2.36
CA ARG A 27 -17.50 -15.59 -2.66
C ARG A 27 -16.78 -15.12 -1.40
N THR A 28 -17.49 -14.90 -0.30
CA THR A 28 -16.89 -14.57 0.99
C THR A 28 -15.94 -15.67 1.47
N ALA A 29 -16.32 -16.94 1.26
CA ALA A 29 -15.45 -18.07 1.58
C ALA A 29 -14.16 -18.05 0.75
N ASP A 30 -14.24 -17.76 -0.56
CA ASP A 30 -13.07 -17.67 -1.45
C ASP A 30 -12.12 -16.54 -1.02
N SER A 31 -12.66 -15.38 -0.67
CA SER A 31 -11.85 -14.25 -0.15
C SER A 31 -11.17 -14.61 1.17
N GLY A 32 -11.88 -15.28 2.08
CA GLY A 32 -11.32 -15.75 3.35
C GLY A 32 -10.19 -16.77 3.14
N TYR A 33 -10.37 -17.70 2.22
CA TYR A 33 -9.36 -18.69 1.84
C TYR A 33 -8.10 -18.02 1.24
N LEU A 34 -8.28 -17.06 0.34
CA LEU A 34 -7.17 -16.29 -0.21
C LEU A 34 -6.37 -15.57 0.89
N THR A 35 -7.07 -14.87 1.79
CA THR A 35 -6.45 -14.17 2.92
C THR A 35 -5.63 -15.12 3.79
N ARG A 36 -6.19 -16.29 4.14
CA ARG A 36 -5.47 -17.31 4.90
C ARG A 36 -4.19 -17.76 4.22
N ARG A 37 -4.26 -18.07 2.92
CA ARG A 37 -3.06 -18.47 2.15
C ARG A 37 -2.00 -17.37 2.10
N MET A 38 -2.41 -16.10 1.96
CA MET A 38 -1.47 -14.97 2.01
C MET A 38 -0.80 -14.86 3.37
N VAL A 39 -1.55 -15.01 4.46
CA VAL A 39 -1.00 -15.00 5.83
C VAL A 39 -0.01 -16.16 6.01
N ASP A 40 -0.37 -17.38 5.59
CA ASP A 40 0.49 -18.55 5.73
C ASP A 40 1.84 -18.38 5.00
N VAL A 41 1.84 -17.74 3.84
CA VAL A 41 3.07 -17.47 3.06
C VAL A 41 3.88 -16.31 3.62
N SER A 42 3.21 -15.26 4.14
CA SER A 42 3.86 -14.01 4.54
C SER A 42 4.20 -13.93 6.03
N GLN A 43 3.81 -14.90 6.86
CA GLN A 43 4.03 -14.87 8.31
C GLN A 43 5.50 -14.76 8.72
N ASP A 44 6.41 -15.26 7.89
CA ASP A 44 7.85 -15.20 8.15
C ASP A 44 8.49 -13.86 7.77
N VAL A 45 7.74 -12.97 7.10
CA VAL A 45 8.21 -11.63 6.75
C VAL A 45 8.06 -10.71 7.96
N ILE A 46 9.12 -10.66 8.76
CA ILE A 46 9.21 -9.89 10.00
C ILE A 46 10.37 -8.90 9.88
N ILE A 47 10.27 -7.75 10.55
CA ILE A 47 11.40 -6.82 10.69
C ILE A 47 12.44 -7.45 11.60
N ARG A 48 13.61 -7.84 11.05
CA ARG A 48 14.65 -8.54 11.81
C ARG A 48 15.89 -7.70 12.11
N GLU A 49 16.13 -6.67 11.34
CA GLU A 49 17.29 -5.79 11.48
C GLU A 49 16.92 -4.34 11.18
N GLU A 50 17.69 -3.40 11.65
CA GLU A 50 17.44 -1.98 11.41
C GLU A 50 17.82 -1.58 9.99
N ASP A 51 18.99 -2.01 9.53
CA ASP A 51 19.56 -1.61 8.23
C ASP A 51 20.31 -2.76 7.54
N CYS A 52 19.92 -3.07 6.32
CA CYS A 52 20.61 -4.05 5.47
C CYS A 52 21.71 -3.43 4.59
N HIS A 53 22.01 -2.13 4.73
CA HIS A 53 23.02 -1.38 4.00
C HIS A 53 22.95 -1.52 2.47
N VAL A 54 21.72 -1.61 1.92
CA VAL A 54 21.52 -1.66 0.47
C VAL A 54 21.93 -0.33 -0.17
N THR A 55 22.60 -0.43 -1.34
CA THR A 55 23.14 0.71 -2.10
C THR A 55 22.31 1.11 -3.31
N HIS A 56 21.19 0.45 -3.54
CA HIS A 56 20.28 0.72 -4.66
C HIS A 56 18.83 0.62 -4.18
N GLY A 57 17.97 1.37 -4.83
CA GLY A 57 16.54 1.44 -4.49
C GLY A 57 15.67 1.51 -5.74
N ILE A 58 14.53 2.13 -5.61
CA ILE A 58 13.63 2.42 -6.72
C ILE A 58 13.54 3.93 -6.89
N LYS A 59 13.67 4.39 -8.14
CA LYS A 59 13.44 5.80 -8.49
C LYS A 59 11.95 6.07 -8.50
N VAL A 60 11.53 7.06 -7.74
CA VAL A 60 10.14 7.46 -7.56
C VAL A 60 9.97 8.89 -8.04
N SER A 61 8.90 9.11 -8.82
CA SER A 61 8.43 10.41 -9.28
C SER A 61 6.91 10.45 -9.17
N GLU A 62 6.30 11.57 -9.42
CA GLU A 62 4.86 11.70 -9.57
C GLU A 62 4.31 10.75 -10.64
N ILE A 63 3.13 10.19 -10.42
CA ILE A 63 2.40 9.41 -11.42
C ILE A 63 1.28 10.29 -11.98
N SER A 64 1.41 10.61 -13.27
CA SER A 64 0.38 11.34 -14.01
C SER A 64 -0.01 10.56 -15.26
N GLU A 65 -1.28 10.55 -15.61
CA GLU A 65 -1.82 9.95 -16.82
C GLU A 65 -2.76 10.94 -17.51
N ASN A 66 -2.56 11.16 -18.79
CA ASN A 66 -3.34 12.11 -19.60
C ASN A 66 -3.39 13.54 -19.02
N GLY A 67 -2.33 13.99 -18.35
CA GLY A 67 -2.25 15.31 -17.71
C GLY A 67 -2.97 15.40 -16.34
N GLN A 68 -3.52 14.31 -15.85
CA GLN A 68 -4.12 14.24 -14.52
C GLN A 68 -3.19 13.50 -13.55
N VAL A 69 -2.91 14.14 -12.40
CA VAL A 69 -2.08 13.54 -11.36
C VAL A 69 -2.89 12.46 -10.65
N ILE A 70 -2.44 11.21 -10.77
CA ILE A 70 -3.04 10.05 -10.09
C ILE A 70 -2.50 9.96 -8.67
N GLU A 71 -1.17 10.09 -8.49
CA GLU A 71 -0.52 10.01 -7.21
C GLU A 71 0.60 11.05 -7.11
N LYS A 72 0.53 11.88 -6.08
CA LYS A 72 1.49 12.97 -5.87
C LYS A 72 2.86 12.43 -5.46
N PHE A 73 3.90 13.14 -5.82
CA PHE A 73 5.26 12.85 -5.41
C PHE A 73 5.39 12.76 -3.88
N SER A 74 4.82 13.72 -3.16
CA SER A 74 4.83 13.79 -1.69
C SER A 74 4.26 12.53 -1.02
N ASP A 75 3.16 11.98 -1.55
CA ASP A 75 2.50 10.79 -0.98
C ASP A 75 3.33 9.53 -1.19
N ARG A 76 4.06 9.45 -2.31
CA ARG A 76 4.90 8.31 -2.65
C ARG A 76 6.19 8.22 -1.84
N ILE A 77 6.75 9.35 -1.40
CA ILE A 77 8.01 9.39 -0.64
C ILE A 77 7.82 9.47 0.87
N ARG A 78 6.64 9.88 1.32
CA ARG A 78 6.32 9.99 2.74
C ARG A 78 6.51 8.66 3.46
N GLY A 79 7.24 8.71 4.58
CA GLY A 79 7.51 7.52 5.40
C GLY A 79 8.56 6.57 4.83
N ARG A 80 9.27 6.96 3.77
CA ARG A 80 10.36 6.18 3.17
C ARG A 80 11.71 6.71 3.58
N PHE A 81 12.75 5.87 3.43
CA PHE A 81 14.14 6.25 3.59
C PHE A 81 14.80 6.38 2.22
N LEU A 82 15.73 7.30 2.11
CA LEU A 82 16.55 7.49 0.91
C LEU A 82 17.69 6.46 0.84
N VAL A 83 18.16 6.21 -0.38
CA VAL A 83 19.37 5.39 -0.61
C VAL A 83 20.62 6.24 -0.39
N SER A 84 20.60 7.50 -0.83
CA SER A 84 21.69 8.48 -0.71
C SER A 84 21.16 9.82 -0.26
N ASP A 85 22.03 10.65 0.30
CA ASP A 85 21.67 12.01 0.66
C ASP A 85 21.28 12.81 -0.59
N ILE A 86 20.23 13.63 -0.46
CA ILE A 86 19.83 14.55 -1.52
C ILE A 86 20.49 15.90 -1.25
N VAL A 87 21.28 16.35 -2.22
CA VAL A 87 22.01 17.59 -2.18
C VAL A 87 21.36 18.55 -3.17
N ASP A 88 21.26 19.81 -2.77
CA ASP A 88 20.82 20.89 -3.66
C ASP A 88 21.81 21.09 -4.79
N PRO A 89 21.37 21.05 -6.06
CA PRO A 89 22.26 21.23 -7.19
C PRO A 89 22.87 22.66 -7.28
N GLU A 90 22.26 23.66 -6.65
CA GLU A 90 22.71 25.06 -6.70
C GLU A 90 23.66 25.40 -5.53
N THR A 91 23.29 25.01 -4.30
CA THR A 91 24.02 25.39 -3.09
C THR A 91 25.01 24.32 -2.60
N GLY A 92 24.80 23.06 -2.98
CA GLY A 92 25.60 21.95 -2.47
C GLY A 92 25.25 21.54 -1.04
N GLU A 93 24.20 22.10 -0.45
CA GLU A 93 23.73 21.72 0.88
C GLU A 93 22.90 20.45 0.86
N VAL A 94 22.98 19.65 1.94
CA VAL A 94 22.18 18.44 2.10
C VAL A 94 20.77 18.83 2.51
N LEU A 95 19.82 18.68 1.58
CA LEU A 95 18.38 18.94 1.83
C LEU A 95 17.76 17.84 2.67
N CYS A 96 18.01 16.58 2.29
CA CYS A 96 17.44 15.42 2.98
C CYS A 96 18.52 14.35 3.17
N PRO A 97 18.89 14.01 4.42
CA PRO A 97 19.84 12.94 4.69
C PRO A 97 19.18 11.57 4.56
N LYS A 98 19.94 10.58 4.10
CA LYS A 98 19.49 9.18 3.91
C LYS A 98 19.10 8.47 5.20
N ASP A 99 19.64 8.91 6.33
CA ASP A 99 19.45 8.24 7.62
C ASP A 99 18.15 8.65 8.33
N ARG A 100 17.43 9.61 7.77
CA ARG A 100 16.16 10.09 8.29
C ARG A 100 15.00 9.65 7.42
N MET A 101 13.89 9.27 8.05
CA MET A 101 12.63 8.99 7.38
C MET A 101 12.04 10.29 6.82
N LEU A 102 11.65 10.27 5.55
CA LEU A 102 11.06 11.43 4.88
C LEU A 102 9.67 11.74 5.43
N SER A 103 9.46 13.00 5.76
CA SER A 103 8.17 13.57 6.15
C SER A 103 7.50 14.29 4.96
N GLU A 104 6.24 14.70 5.14
CA GLU A 104 5.55 15.54 4.17
C GLU A 104 6.21 16.93 4.00
N ALA A 105 6.81 17.45 5.07
CA ALA A 105 7.55 18.71 5.00
C ALA A 105 8.81 18.58 4.12
N ASP A 106 9.53 17.47 4.23
CA ASP A 106 10.69 17.18 3.39
C ASP A 106 10.30 17.10 1.92
N ALA A 107 9.16 16.49 1.61
CA ALA A 107 8.64 16.41 0.25
C ALA A 107 8.40 17.81 -0.36
N LYS A 108 7.79 18.71 0.40
CA LYS A 108 7.56 20.10 -0.03
C LYS A 108 8.86 20.87 -0.27
N VAL A 109 9.88 20.63 0.57
CA VAL A 109 11.21 21.20 0.38
C VAL A 109 11.84 20.70 -0.91
N LEU A 110 11.77 19.41 -1.20
CA LEU A 110 12.29 18.82 -2.43
C LEU A 110 11.59 19.38 -3.69
N GLU A 111 10.26 19.49 -3.64
CA GLU A 111 9.47 20.07 -4.72
C GLU A 111 9.80 21.55 -4.96
N ALA A 112 10.01 22.34 -3.89
CA ALA A 112 10.41 23.74 -4.00
C ALA A 112 11.79 23.95 -4.67
N HIS A 113 12.71 22.97 -4.52
CA HIS A 113 14.02 22.96 -5.19
C HIS A 113 13.98 22.26 -6.57
N GLY A 114 12.79 21.96 -7.10
CA GLY A 114 12.61 21.35 -8.42
C GLY A 114 13.01 19.87 -8.51
N ILE A 115 13.20 19.21 -7.38
CA ILE A 115 13.54 17.77 -7.33
C ILE A 115 12.26 16.95 -7.43
N THR A 116 12.01 16.38 -8.61
CA THR A 116 10.80 15.60 -8.91
C THR A 116 11.04 14.10 -8.91
N LYS A 117 12.30 13.66 -8.77
CA LYS A 117 12.68 12.23 -8.77
C LYS A 117 13.69 11.97 -7.66
N VAL A 118 13.40 10.97 -6.86
CA VAL A 118 14.30 10.52 -5.78
C VAL A 118 14.42 9.01 -5.78
N GLU A 119 15.55 8.49 -5.28
CA GLU A 119 15.75 7.07 -5.10
C GLU A 119 15.49 6.67 -3.65
N ILE A 120 14.41 5.92 -3.44
CA ILE A 120 13.99 5.46 -2.12
C ILE A 120 14.32 3.99 -1.89
N ARG A 121 14.51 3.63 -0.64
CA ARG A 121 14.65 2.23 -0.22
C ARG A 121 13.29 1.53 -0.27
N THR A 122 13.34 0.24 -0.62
CA THR A 122 12.13 -0.59 -0.74
C THR A 122 12.40 -2.00 -0.24
N VAL A 123 11.34 -2.68 0.18
CA VAL A 123 11.39 -4.10 0.56
C VAL A 123 11.81 -5.01 -0.59
N LEU A 124 11.56 -4.59 -1.84
CA LEU A 124 11.89 -5.36 -3.05
C LEU A 124 13.40 -5.47 -3.30
N THR A 125 14.19 -4.50 -2.85
CA THR A 125 15.65 -4.48 -2.98
C THR A 125 16.35 -4.77 -1.66
N CYS A 126 15.61 -5.13 -0.61
CA CYS A 126 16.18 -5.40 0.70
C CYS A 126 17.14 -6.59 0.66
N ARG A 127 18.31 -6.45 1.30
CA ARG A 127 19.35 -7.48 1.39
C ARG A 127 19.39 -8.20 2.74
N ALA A 128 18.35 -8.06 3.55
CA ALA A 128 18.22 -8.80 4.80
C ALA A 128 18.26 -10.32 4.52
N LYS A 129 18.99 -11.07 5.34
CA LYS A 129 19.13 -12.53 5.18
C LYS A 129 17.80 -13.25 5.40
N SER A 130 16.93 -12.70 6.24
CA SER A 130 15.61 -13.24 6.57
C SER A 130 14.69 -12.08 6.92
N GLY A 131 13.45 -12.12 6.44
CA GLY A 131 12.51 -11.02 6.62
C GLY A 131 12.91 -9.75 5.87
N VAL A 132 12.72 -8.59 6.45
CA VAL A 132 13.07 -7.28 5.90
C VAL A 132 13.69 -6.39 6.97
N CYS A 133 14.46 -5.36 6.58
CA CYS A 133 14.99 -4.39 7.52
C CYS A 133 14.04 -3.21 7.70
N ALA A 134 14.14 -2.53 8.84
CA ALA A 134 13.29 -1.40 9.20
C ALA A 134 13.38 -0.24 8.19
N ARG A 135 14.58 0.11 7.74
CA ARG A 135 14.79 1.22 6.79
C ARG A 135 14.22 0.92 5.40
N CYS A 136 14.26 -0.34 4.93
CA CYS A 136 13.66 -0.71 3.65
C CYS A 136 12.13 -0.76 3.72
N TYR A 137 11.57 -1.08 4.87
CA TYR A 137 10.12 -1.04 5.09
C TYR A 137 9.63 0.40 5.26
N GLY A 138 10.28 1.18 6.15
CA GLY A 138 9.98 2.58 6.39
C GLY A 138 9.03 2.80 7.57
N MET A 139 7.95 3.55 7.34
CA MET A 139 7.02 3.99 8.36
C MET A 139 6.02 2.90 8.77
N ASN A 140 5.83 2.75 10.07
CA ASN A 140 4.65 2.06 10.61
C ASN A 140 3.44 3.00 10.50
N LEU A 141 2.44 2.60 9.73
CA LEU A 141 1.26 3.43 9.41
C LEU A 141 0.38 3.72 10.63
N ALA A 142 0.40 2.86 11.66
CA ALA A 142 -0.42 3.07 12.85
C ALA A 142 0.17 4.13 13.78
N SER A 143 1.51 4.17 13.92
CA SER A 143 2.21 5.09 14.83
C SER A 143 2.78 6.34 14.13
N GLY A 144 2.93 6.32 12.80
CA GLY A 144 3.61 7.36 12.03
C GLY A 144 5.12 7.45 12.27
N ARG A 145 5.70 6.47 12.96
CA ARG A 145 7.13 6.39 13.31
C ARG A 145 7.83 5.31 12.46
N PRO A 146 9.16 5.30 12.40
CA PRO A 146 9.88 4.16 11.80
C PRO A 146 9.45 2.85 12.46
N VAL A 147 9.33 1.80 11.64
CA VAL A 147 8.93 0.47 12.13
C VAL A 147 9.99 -0.09 13.09
N GLY A 148 9.55 -0.77 14.14
CA GLY A 148 10.43 -1.45 15.10
C GLY A 148 10.81 -2.85 14.65
N THR A 149 11.94 -3.35 15.17
CA THR A 149 12.33 -4.75 14.99
C THR A 149 11.35 -5.68 15.71
N GLY A 150 11.04 -6.83 15.09
CA GLY A 150 10.07 -7.80 15.60
C GLY A 150 8.64 -7.62 15.06
N GLU A 151 8.35 -6.55 14.32
CA GLU A 151 7.01 -6.33 13.77
C GLU A 151 6.73 -7.27 12.60
N ALA A 152 5.58 -7.96 12.63
CA ALA A 152 5.15 -8.95 11.63
C ALA A 152 4.46 -8.26 10.44
N VAL A 153 5.24 -7.53 9.65
CA VAL A 153 4.74 -6.71 8.53
C VAL A 153 4.10 -7.52 7.41
N GLY A 154 4.49 -8.78 7.24
CA GLY A 154 3.90 -9.68 6.26
C GLY A 154 2.45 -10.02 6.59
N ILE A 155 2.15 -10.30 7.86
CA ILE A 155 0.77 -10.55 8.31
C ILE A 155 -0.08 -9.28 8.15
N ILE A 156 0.45 -8.12 8.51
CA ILE A 156 -0.24 -6.82 8.35
C ILE A 156 -0.57 -6.59 6.88
N ALA A 157 0.37 -6.84 5.96
CA ALA A 157 0.13 -6.72 4.52
C ALA A 157 -0.96 -7.68 4.03
N ALA A 158 -0.91 -8.96 4.43
CA ALA A 158 -1.91 -9.95 4.04
C ALA A 158 -3.32 -9.59 4.54
N GLN A 159 -3.43 -9.11 5.77
CA GLN A 159 -4.70 -8.65 6.33
C GLN A 159 -5.22 -7.39 5.63
N SER A 160 -4.34 -6.45 5.31
CA SER A 160 -4.70 -5.20 4.61
C SER A 160 -5.19 -5.45 3.18
N ILE A 161 -4.76 -6.54 2.53
CA ILE A 161 -5.25 -6.97 1.22
C ILE A 161 -6.54 -7.79 1.35
N GLY A 162 -6.62 -8.64 2.37
CA GLY A 162 -7.74 -9.56 2.56
C GLY A 162 -9.02 -8.90 3.06
N GLU A 163 -8.92 -7.90 3.92
CA GLU A 163 -10.07 -7.19 4.45
C GLU A 163 -10.91 -6.52 3.35
N PRO A 164 -10.37 -5.65 2.48
CA PRO A 164 -11.15 -5.07 1.40
C PRO A 164 -11.58 -6.10 0.35
N GLY A 165 -10.87 -7.21 0.17
CA GLY A 165 -11.29 -8.31 -0.68
C GLY A 165 -12.65 -8.87 -0.27
N THR A 166 -12.89 -9.07 1.02
CA THR A 166 -14.18 -9.50 1.55
C THR A 166 -15.26 -8.44 1.33
N GLN A 167 -14.97 -7.16 1.56
CA GLN A 167 -15.92 -6.07 1.32
C GLN A 167 -16.28 -5.91 -0.16
N LEU A 168 -15.32 -6.05 -1.07
CA LEU A 168 -15.55 -5.99 -2.51
C LEU A 168 -16.46 -7.12 -2.99
N THR A 169 -16.30 -8.33 -2.46
CA THR A 169 -17.21 -9.44 -2.78
C THR A 169 -18.63 -9.19 -2.31
N MET A 170 -18.82 -8.46 -1.21
CA MET A 170 -20.15 -8.06 -0.73
C MET A 170 -20.76 -6.92 -1.57
N ARG A 171 -19.95 -6.01 -2.14
CA ARG A 171 -20.45 -4.85 -2.90
C ARG A 171 -20.83 -5.14 -4.35
N THR A 172 -20.36 -6.20 -4.97
CA THR A 172 -20.69 -6.55 -6.37
C THR A 172 -22.19 -6.86 -6.60
N PHE A 173 -22.98 -6.86 -5.55
CA PHE A 173 -24.44 -7.03 -5.58
C PHE A 173 -25.23 -5.80 -5.98
N HIS A 174 -24.69 -4.61 -5.79
CA HIS A 174 -25.43 -3.36 -5.99
C HIS A 174 -25.26 -2.76 -7.38
N THR A 175 -24.45 -3.37 -8.23
CA THR A 175 -24.11 -2.89 -9.59
C THR A 175 -24.48 -3.86 -10.71
N GLY A 176 -25.20 -4.92 -10.40
CA GLY A 176 -25.73 -5.88 -11.39
C GLY A 176 -27.10 -5.49 -11.92
#